data_e43366c0f70943ddcefe38f7f8e2da6d
#
_entry.id   e43366c0f70943ddcefe38f7f8e2da6d
#
_cell.length_a   1.000
_cell.length_b   1.000
_cell.length_c   1.000
_cell.angle_alpha   90.00
_cell.angle_beta   90.00
_cell.angle_gamma   90.00
#
_symmetry.space_group_name_H-M   'P 1'
#
loop_
_entity.id
_entity.type
_entity.pdbx_description
1 polymer ?
#
loop_
_entity_poly.entity_id
_entity_poly.type
_entity_poly.pdbx_seq_one_letter_code
_entity_poly.pdbx_strand_id
1 'polypeptide(L)'
;MAVLIEVENLVKTFGEFEILKGINFTLDEGEVLGIIGKSGAGKTVLLHAIRGLKEYKPTSGKIYYNVAYCRNCRHVDVPSRVERPCPICAGKMQFYRVDAWADEESDLQRDVRSRVAIMLQRTFALYGDERAIENVMRSFTERGYGDSEAIYKASELIDQVKLSHRMMHMARDLSGGEKQRVVLARQLARSPIILLADEPTGTLDRKTAEIIHKIIQHEAKTNDMAVLVTSHLPEDIESIADRAILLDDGRVTKEGAPKEVIDEFLSTVGEIKKHEVASGETIVKVTELEKKYVTLDRGVIRAVSDVSFNIQ
;
A
#
# COMPACT_ATOMS: atom_id res chain seq x y z
N MET A 1 -3.04 -9.26 20.14
CA MET A 1 -3.32 -8.06 19.32
C MET A 1 -4.83 -7.95 19.23
N ALA A 2 -5.37 -6.74 19.10
CA ALA A 2 -6.82 -6.58 19.00
C ALA A 2 -7.21 -6.42 17.53
N VAL A 3 -8.35 -7.00 17.16
CA VAL A 3 -8.88 -6.92 15.79
C VAL A 3 -9.26 -5.49 15.46
N LEU A 4 -8.65 -4.93 14.40
CA LEU A 4 -8.93 -3.57 13.91
C LEU A 4 -9.92 -3.58 12.75
N ILE A 5 -9.83 -4.53 11.83
CA ILE A 5 -10.76 -4.71 10.70
C ILE A 5 -11.41 -6.09 10.77
N GLU A 6 -12.72 -6.13 10.57
CA GLU A 6 -13.46 -7.37 10.34
C GLU A 6 -14.18 -7.29 9.01
N VAL A 7 -14.02 -8.29 8.18
CA VAL A 7 -14.73 -8.45 6.90
C VAL A 7 -15.60 -9.69 6.98
N GLU A 8 -16.92 -9.51 6.79
CA GLU A 8 -17.91 -10.56 6.98
C GLU A 8 -18.72 -10.78 5.68
N ASN A 9 -18.58 -11.96 5.08
CA ASN A 9 -19.33 -12.41 3.91
C ASN A 9 -19.41 -11.36 2.78
N LEU A 10 -18.28 -10.67 2.52
CA LEU A 10 -18.22 -9.55 1.60
C LEU A 10 -18.41 -10.01 0.16
N VAL A 11 -19.45 -9.48 -0.49
CA VAL A 11 -19.74 -9.70 -1.91
C VAL A 11 -19.69 -8.37 -2.66
N LYS A 12 -19.05 -8.35 -3.82
CA LYS A 12 -19.07 -7.20 -4.73
C LYS A 12 -19.31 -7.64 -6.17
N THR A 13 -20.35 -7.07 -6.77
CA THR A 13 -20.67 -7.24 -8.20
C THR A 13 -20.52 -5.93 -8.96
N PHE A 14 -20.15 -6.03 -10.24
CA PHE A 14 -20.21 -4.94 -11.23
C PHE A 14 -21.02 -5.47 -12.43
N GLY A 15 -22.24 -4.96 -12.58
CA GLY A 15 -23.19 -5.52 -13.52
C GLY A 15 -23.49 -6.99 -13.20
N GLU A 16 -23.23 -7.88 -14.16
CA GLU A 16 -23.42 -9.33 -13.98
C GLU A 16 -22.19 -10.07 -13.41
N PHE A 17 -21.07 -9.37 -13.25
CA PHE A 17 -19.82 -9.98 -12.81
C PHE A 17 -19.65 -9.87 -11.29
N GLU A 18 -19.63 -11.02 -10.60
CA GLU A 18 -19.33 -11.11 -9.18
C GLU A 18 -17.81 -11.22 -8.98
N ILE A 19 -17.21 -10.15 -8.46
CA ILE A 19 -15.76 -10.04 -8.28
C ILE A 19 -15.31 -10.52 -6.91
N LEU A 20 -16.06 -10.21 -5.84
CA LEU A 20 -15.82 -10.73 -4.50
C LEU A 20 -16.99 -11.61 -4.10
N LYS A 21 -16.68 -12.82 -3.63
CA LYS A 21 -17.64 -13.92 -3.50
C LYS A 21 -17.67 -14.47 -2.06
N GLY A 22 -18.10 -13.61 -1.10
CA GLY A 22 -18.24 -14.02 0.29
C GLY A 22 -16.90 -14.04 1.04
N ILE A 23 -16.13 -12.93 0.94
CA ILE A 23 -14.83 -12.77 1.62
C ILE A 23 -15.03 -12.64 3.13
N ASN A 24 -14.25 -13.40 3.89
CA ASN A 24 -14.18 -13.32 5.34
C ASN A 24 -12.72 -13.29 5.78
N PHE A 25 -12.33 -12.34 6.60
CA PHE A 25 -11.05 -12.30 7.32
C PHE A 25 -11.06 -11.20 8.37
N THR A 26 -10.06 -11.22 9.25
CA THR A 26 -9.77 -10.16 10.21
C THR A 26 -8.37 -9.61 9.98
N LEU A 27 -8.12 -8.38 10.43
CA LEU A 27 -6.81 -7.75 10.45
C LEU A 27 -6.59 -7.12 11.81
N ASP A 28 -5.53 -7.50 12.48
CA ASP A 28 -5.19 -7.02 13.82
C ASP A 28 -4.40 -5.69 13.77
N GLU A 29 -4.44 -4.93 14.87
CA GLU A 29 -3.53 -3.79 15.06
C GLU A 29 -2.07 -4.25 15.05
N GLY A 30 -1.18 -3.48 14.40
CA GLY A 30 0.25 -3.81 14.30
C GLY A 30 0.57 -5.02 13.42
N GLU A 31 -0.42 -5.60 12.74
CA GLU A 31 -0.25 -6.72 11.82
C GLU A 31 -0.02 -6.25 10.39
N VAL A 32 0.86 -6.95 9.67
CA VAL A 32 0.98 -6.87 8.21
C VAL A 32 0.36 -8.12 7.60
N LEU A 33 -0.85 -7.98 7.04
CA LEU A 33 -1.56 -9.04 6.32
C LEU A 33 -1.29 -8.94 4.83
N GLY A 34 -0.70 -10.00 4.26
CA GLY A 34 -0.46 -10.14 2.83
C GLY A 34 -1.62 -10.77 2.09
N ILE A 35 -2.02 -10.21 0.94
CA ILE A 35 -2.96 -10.87 0.02
C ILE A 35 -2.23 -11.21 -1.26
N ILE A 36 -2.05 -12.51 -1.52
CA ILE A 36 -1.51 -13.01 -2.77
C ILE A 36 -2.63 -13.54 -3.67
N GLY A 37 -2.48 -13.40 -4.98
CA GLY A 37 -3.43 -13.91 -5.95
C GLY A 37 -3.12 -13.43 -7.36
N LYS A 38 -3.65 -14.13 -8.36
CA LYS A 38 -3.48 -13.79 -9.79
C LYS A 38 -4.02 -12.40 -10.10
N SER A 39 -3.59 -11.83 -11.24
CA SER A 39 -4.23 -10.61 -11.76
C SER A 39 -5.71 -10.88 -12.01
N GLY A 40 -6.58 -9.94 -11.60
CA GLY A 40 -8.02 -10.10 -11.70
C GLY A 40 -8.71 -10.87 -10.56
N ALA A 41 -7.98 -11.39 -9.57
CA ALA A 41 -8.56 -12.12 -8.43
C ALA A 41 -9.45 -11.27 -7.50
N GLY A 42 -9.48 -9.93 -7.67
CA GLY A 42 -10.28 -9.03 -6.84
C GLY A 42 -9.51 -8.24 -5.77
N LYS A 43 -8.18 -8.35 -5.71
CA LYS A 43 -7.33 -7.70 -4.68
C LYS A 43 -7.58 -6.19 -4.57
N THR A 44 -7.45 -5.46 -5.67
CA THR A 44 -7.70 -4.01 -5.73
C THR A 44 -9.13 -3.64 -5.35
N VAL A 45 -10.12 -4.44 -5.80
CA VAL A 45 -11.54 -4.22 -5.46
C VAL A 45 -11.75 -4.34 -3.95
N LEU A 46 -11.13 -5.32 -3.31
CA LEU A 46 -11.19 -5.51 -1.86
C LEU A 46 -10.59 -4.33 -1.10
N LEU A 47 -9.39 -3.85 -1.49
CA LEU A 47 -8.78 -2.68 -0.86
C LEU A 47 -9.66 -1.43 -0.99
N HIS A 48 -10.22 -1.19 -2.18
CA HIS A 48 -11.09 -0.04 -2.42
C HIS A 48 -12.40 -0.12 -1.61
N ALA A 49 -12.98 -1.34 -1.45
CA ALA A 49 -14.14 -1.55 -0.60
C ALA A 49 -13.80 -1.26 0.87
N ILE A 50 -12.65 -1.73 1.38
CA ILE A 50 -12.18 -1.41 2.73
C ILE A 50 -11.90 0.09 2.88
N ARG A 51 -11.30 0.75 1.86
CA ARG A 51 -11.06 2.21 1.89
C ARG A 51 -12.35 3.03 1.98
N GLY A 52 -13.48 2.47 1.58
CA GLY A 52 -14.77 3.14 1.57
C GLY A 52 -15.00 4.02 0.32
N LEU A 53 -14.42 3.64 -0.83
CA LEU A 53 -14.68 4.34 -2.11
C LEU A 53 -16.08 3.96 -2.65
N LYS A 54 -16.93 4.97 -2.90
CA LYS A 54 -18.37 4.78 -3.21
C LYS A 54 -18.65 3.79 -4.35
N GLU A 55 -17.82 3.77 -5.39
CA GLU A 55 -17.94 2.86 -6.53
C GLU A 55 -17.77 1.39 -6.14
N TYR A 56 -17.07 1.16 -5.01
CA TYR A 56 -16.75 -0.16 -4.48
C TYR A 56 -17.62 -0.56 -3.29
N LYS A 57 -18.76 0.16 -3.04
CA LYS A 57 -19.72 -0.24 -2.01
C LYS A 57 -20.08 -1.71 -2.21
N PRO A 58 -19.97 -2.57 -1.18
CA PRO A 58 -20.36 -3.97 -1.24
C PRO A 58 -21.79 -4.16 -1.74
N THR A 59 -22.03 -5.22 -2.49
CA THR A 59 -23.38 -5.65 -2.87
C THR A 59 -24.08 -6.30 -1.68
N SER A 60 -23.32 -7.06 -0.87
CA SER A 60 -23.73 -7.63 0.41
C SER A 60 -22.54 -7.91 1.31
N GLY A 61 -22.80 -8.30 2.56
CA GLY A 61 -21.75 -8.48 3.56
C GLY A 61 -21.41 -7.16 4.27
N LYS A 62 -20.44 -7.20 5.16
CA LYS A 62 -20.09 -6.09 6.05
C LYS A 62 -18.58 -5.92 6.16
N ILE A 63 -18.17 -4.68 6.39
CA ILE A 63 -16.81 -4.31 6.80
C ILE A 63 -16.93 -3.47 8.05
N TYR A 64 -16.27 -3.88 9.13
CA TYR A 64 -16.25 -3.14 10.38
C TYR A 64 -14.85 -2.66 10.72
N TYR A 65 -14.78 -1.46 11.27
CA TYR A 65 -13.58 -0.95 11.93
C TYR A 65 -13.82 -0.95 13.44
N ASN A 66 -12.99 -1.63 14.18
CA ASN A 66 -12.95 -1.60 15.63
C ASN A 66 -11.92 -0.56 16.06
N VAL A 67 -12.36 0.51 16.72
CA VAL A 67 -11.48 1.65 17.02
C VAL A 67 -11.68 2.15 18.44
N ALA A 68 -10.65 2.80 18.97
CA ALA A 68 -10.77 3.69 20.10
C ALA A 68 -11.09 5.10 19.58
N TYR A 69 -12.11 5.76 20.13
CA TYR A 69 -12.56 7.07 19.71
C TYR A 69 -12.75 8.02 20.89
N CYS A 70 -12.25 9.23 20.75
CA CYS A 70 -12.42 10.30 21.72
C CYS A 70 -13.53 11.24 21.29
N ARG A 71 -14.64 11.27 22.03
CA ARG A 71 -15.78 12.16 21.72
C ARG A 71 -15.44 13.65 21.86
N ASN A 72 -14.46 14.01 22.71
CA ASN A 72 -14.15 15.40 22.97
C ASN A 72 -13.44 16.08 21.78
N CYS A 73 -12.47 15.39 21.14
CA CYS A 73 -11.67 15.95 20.05
C CYS A 73 -11.77 15.16 18.75
N ARG A 74 -12.62 14.14 18.69
CA ARG A 74 -12.87 13.29 17.53
C ARG A 74 -11.61 12.49 17.07
N HIS A 75 -10.64 12.32 17.97
CA HIS A 75 -9.47 11.51 17.68
C HIS A 75 -9.82 10.03 17.58
N VAL A 76 -9.33 9.38 16.52
CA VAL A 76 -9.46 7.93 16.27
C VAL A 76 -8.09 7.28 16.49
N ASP A 77 -8.08 6.14 17.16
CA ASP A 77 -6.88 5.35 17.43
C ASP A 77 -7.18 3.84 17.38
N VAL A 78 -6.13 3.03 17.49
CA VAL A 78 -6.23 1.57 17.49
C VAL A 78 -6.98 1.03 18.73
N PRO A 79 -7.59 -0.18 18.65
CA PRO A 79 -8.43 -0.73 19.74
C PRO A 79 -7.71 -0.84 21.09
N SER A 80 -6.40 -1.11 21.12
CA SER A 80 -5.62 -1.20 22.37
C SER A 80 -5.56 0.12 23.16
N ARG A 81 -5.99 1.24 22.59
CA ARG A 81 -6.08 2.54 23.25
C ARG A 81 -7.40 2.75 24.00
N VAL A 82 -8.35 1.83 23.90
CA VAL A 82 -9.61 1.88 24.67
C VAL A 82 -9.33 1.97 26.15
N GLU A 83 -10.10 2.76 26.87
CA GLU A 83 -9.98 3.10 28.29
C GLU A 83 -8.73 3.94 28.64
N ARG A 84 -7.80 4.21 27.71
CA ARG A 84 -6.64 5.08 27.95
C ARG A 84 -6.99 6.56 27.74
N PRO A 85 -6.21 7.49 28.30
CA PRO A 85 -6.34 8.91 27.99
C PRO A 85 -6.06 9.18 26.52
N CYS A 86 -6.87 10.04 25.91
CA CYS A 86 -6.64 10.49 24.54
C CYS A 86 -5.30 11.25 24.42
N PRO A 87 -4.43 10.92 23.48
CA PRO A 87 -3.12 11.58 23.33
C PRO A 87 -3.22 13.05 22.92
N ILE A 88 -4.39 13.51 22.44
CA ILE A 88 -4.60 14.90 21.99
C ILE A 88 -5.19 15.78 23.09
N CYS A 89 -6.23 15.32 23.81
CA CYS A 89 -7.00 16.15 24.74
C CYS A 89 -7.14 15.54 26.13
N ALA A 90 -6.47 14.42 26.42
CA ALA A 90 -6.55 13.65 27.66
C ALA A 90 -7.97 13.13 28.01
N GLY A 91 -8.97 13.30 27.14
CA GLY A 91 -10.30 12.71 27.30
C GLY A 91 -10.27 11.18 27.23
N LYS A 92 -11.33 10.52 27.68
CA LYS A 92 -11.39 9.06 27.67
C LYS A 92 -11.61 8.52 26.26
N MET A 93 -10.80 7.53 25.85
CA MET A 93 -10.98 6.77 24.60
C MET A 93 -12.00 5.65 24.85
N GLN A 94 -13.01 5.56 23.98
CA GLN A 94 -14.09 4.57 24.06
C GLN A 94 -14.08 3.65 22.86
N PHE A 95 -14.48 2.39 23.04
CA PHE A 95 -14.60 1.42 21.95
C PHE A 95 -15.79 1.71 21.04
N TYR A 96 -15.56 1.62 19.73
CA TYR A 96 -16.60 1.67 18.70
C TYR A 96 -16.35 0.61 17.63
N ARG A 97 -17.40 -0.13 17.29
CA ARG A 97 -17.45 -0.99 16.10
C ARG A 97 -18.21 -0.22 15.02
N VAL A 98 -17.53 0.21 13.99
CA VAL A 98 -18.06 1.13 12.96
C VAL A 98 -18.28 0.38 11.67
N ASP A 99 -19.52 0.28 11.19
CA ASP A 99 -19.83 -0.25 9.86
C ASP A 99 -19.30 0.75 8.80
N ALA A 100 -18.37 0.28 7.97
CA ALA A 100 -17.75 1.09 6.92
C ALA A 100 -18.78 1.58 5.87
N TRP A 101 -19.92 0.90 5.76
CA TRP A 101 -20.92 1.12 4.71
C TRP A 101 -22.35 1.29 5.25
N ALA A 102 -22.50 1.80 6.47
CA ALA A 102 -23.82 2.17 6.98
C ALA A 102 -24.53 3.16 6.03
N ASP A 103 -25.86 3.08 5.96
CA ASP A 103 -26.64 3.83 4.98
C ASP A 103 -26.52 5.35 5.15
N GLU A 104 -26.41 5.81 6.40
CA GLU A 104 -26.11 7.20 6.72
C GLU A 104 -24.66 7.37 7.18
N GLU A 105 -23.89 8.17 6.45
CA GLU A 105 -22.51 8.46 6.81
C GLU A 105 -22.44 9.34 8.04
N SER A 106 -22.04 8.75 9.15
CA SER A 106 -21.83 9.46 10.41
C SER A 106 -20.51 10.23 10.43
N ASP A 107 -20.41 11.22 11.33
CA ASP A 107 -19.12 11.89 11.61
C ASP A 107 -18.03 10.91 11.99
N LEU A 108 -18.36 9.90 12.79
CA LEU A 108 -17.45 8.85 13.21
C LEU A 108 -16.90 8.06 12.02
N GLN A 109 -17.73 7.69 11.03
CA GLN A 109 -17.25 7.04 9.82
C GLN A 109 -16.26 7.91 9.05
N ARG A 110 -16.55 9.22 8.92
CA ARG A 110 -15.61 10.16 8.25
C ARG A 110 -14.29 10.26 9.00
N ASP A 111 -14.33 10.33 10.34
CA ASP A 111 -13.14 10.40 11.18
C ASP A 111 -12.31 9.12 11.04
N VAL A 112 -12.92 7.92 11.08
CA VAL A 112 -12.24 6.65 10.87
C VAL A 112 -11.63 6.59 9.46
N ARG A 113 -12.40 6.93 8.42
CA ARG A 113 -11.89 6.94 7.03
C ARG A 113 -10.71 7.89 6.83
N SER A 114 -10.64 9.00 7.57
CA SER A 114 -9.50 9.92 7.52
C SER A 114 -8.19 9.28 7.98
N ARG A 115 -8.29 8.22 8.81
CA ARG A 115 -7.16 7.44 9.35
C ARG A 115 -6.85 6.16 8.56
N VAL A 116 -7.54 5.93 7.43
CA VAL A 116 -7.25 4.85 6.48
C VAL A 116 -6.48 5.43 5.29
N ALA A 117 -5.21 5.12 5.18
CA ALA A 117 -4.38 5.50 4.04
C ALA A 117 -4.42 4.44 2.95
N ILE A 118 -4.18 4.85 1.70
CA ILE A 118 -4.08 3.92 0.56
C ILE A 118 -2.93 4.30 -0.36
N MET A 119 -2.13 3.31 -0.74
CA MET A 119 -1.13 3.39 -1.80
C MET A 119 -1.61 2.55 -2.98
N LEU A 120 -1.73 3.15 -4.16
CA LEU A 120 -2.19 2.47 -5.38
C LEU A 120 -1.01 2.16 -6.31
N GLN A 121 -1.11 1.05 -7.05
CA GLN A 121 -0.07 0.50 -7.91
C GLN A 121 0.52 1.47 -8.93
N ARG A 122 -0.30 2.33 -9.56
CA ARG A 122 0.11 3.17 -10.71
C ARG A 122 -0.04 4.68 -10.50
N THR A 123 -0.49 5.11 -9.37
CA THR A 123 -0.71 6.52 -9.14
C THR A 123 0.54 7.16 -8.55
N PHE A 124 1.37 7.70 -9.43
CA PHE A 124 2.27 8.77 -9.04
C PHE A 124 1.42 10.00 -8.68
N ALA A 125 0.65 9.86 -7.60
CA ALA A 125 -0.22 10.92 -7.09
C ALA A 125 0.59 12.06 -6.46
N LEU A 126 1.79 12.31 -6.97
CA LEU A 126 2.64 13.42 -6.55
C LEU A 126 2.36 14.64 -7.44
N TYR A 127 2.42 15.79 -6.83
CA TYR A 127 2.46 17.06 -7.56
C TYR A 127 3.84 17.19 -8.19
N GLY A 128 3.94 16.95 -9.50
CA GLY A 128 5.22 16.86 -10.21
C GLY A 128 6.05 18.13 -10.15
N ASP A 129 5.38 19.29 -10.13
CA ASP A 129 5.99 20.62 -10.08
C ASP A 129 6.27 21.13 -8.64
N GLU A 130 6.03 20.27 -7.64
CA GLU A 130 6.41 20.50 -6.25
C GLU A 130 7.62 19.62 -5.88
N ARG A 131 8.39 20.07 -4.89
CA ARG A 131 9.51 19.30 -4.35
C ARG A 131 9.01 18.08 -3.58
N ALA A 132 9.90 17.08 -3.38
CA ALA A 132 9.57 15.89 -2.60
C ALA A 132 9.04 16.25 -1.20
N ILE A 133 9.72 17.19 -0.50
CA ILE A 133 9.31 17.65 0.83
C ILE A 133 7.96 18.36 0.81
N GLU A 134 7.68 19.20 -0.19
CA GLU A 134 6.42 19.92 -0.31
C GLU A 134 5.23 19.00 -0.48
N ASN A 135 5.42 17.91 -1.25
CA ASN A 135 4.42 16.84 -1.39
C ASN A 135 4.05 16.18 -0.05
N VAL A 136 5.00 16.04 0.87
CA VAL A 136 4.76 15.47 2.21
C VAL A 136 4.20 16.53 3.16
N MET A 137 4.74 17.75 3.14
CA MET A 137 4.28 18.90 3.95
C MET A 137 2.78 19.13 3.78
N ARG A 138 2.25 19.03 2.56
CA ARG A 138 0.83 19.24 2.25
C ARG A 138 -0.09 18.40 3.15
N SER A 139 0.27 17.16 3.45
CA SER A 139 -0.51 16.31 4.35
C SER A 139 -0.53 16.80 5.79
N PHE A 140 0.50 17.49 6.24
CA PHE A 140 0.53 18.14 7.56
C PHE A 140 -0.27 19.43 7.58
N THR A 141 -0.13 20.28 6.57
CA THR A 141 -0.88 21.54 6.48
C THR A 141 -2.38 21.31 6.33
N GLU A 142 -2.80 20.27 5.58
CA GLU A 142 -4.20 19.81 5.52
C GLU A 142 -4.76 19.39 6.89
N ARG A 143 -3.90 18.98 7.82
CA ARG A 143 -4.25 18.62 9.20
C ARG A 143 -4.16 19.81 10.16
N GLY A 144 -3.87 21.02 9.67
CA GLY A 144 -3.82 22.24 10.46
C GLY A 144 -2.48 22.55 11.13
N TYR A 145 -1.40 21.84 10.77
CA TYR A 145 -0.05 22.18 11.25
C TYR A 145 0.43 23.46 10.58
N GLY A 146 1.12 24.32 11.36
CA GLY A 146 1.79 25.49 10.81
C GLY A 146 3.00 25.13 9.95
N ASP A 147 3.38 26.01 9.02
CA ASP A 147 4.41 25.73 8.01
C ASP A 147 5.75 25.26 8.62
N SER A 148 6.22 25.90 9.69
CA SER A 148 7.48 25.53 10.36
C SER A 148 7.44 24.14 10.96
N GLU A 149 6.32 23.72 11.53
CA GLU A 149 6.14 22.38 12.10
C GLU A 149 5.94 21.34 10.98
N ALA A 150 5.18 21.69 9.94
CA ALA A 150 4.94 20.83 8.79
C ALA A 150 6.25 20.50 8.04
N ILE A 151 7.14 21.49 7.83
CA ILE A 151 8.44 21.25 7.19
C ILE A 151 9.34 20.36 8.03
N TYR A 152 9.36 20.57 9.36
CA TYR A 152 10.14 19.74 10.27
C TYR A 152 9.68 18.28 10.21
N LYS A 153 8.38 18.04 10.43
CA LYS A 153 7.79 16.68 10.38
C LYS A 153 7.94 16.02 9.00
N ALA A 154 7.80 16.79 7.92
CA ALA A 154 8.00 16.27 6.58
C ALA A 154 9.45 15.87 6.33
N SER A 155 10.42 16.64 6.85
CA SER A 155 11.84 16.30 6.72
C SER A 155 12.19 15.00 7.46
N GLU A 156 11.62 14.76 8.65
CA GLU A 156 11.78 13.51 9.39
C GLU A 156 11.24 12.31 8.59
N LEU A 157 10.03 12.43 8.00
CA LEU A 157 9.46 11.35 7.17
C LEU A 157 10.26 11.13 5.88
N ILE A 158 10.79 12.17 5.25
CA ILE A 158 11.65 12.04 4.07
C ILE A 158 12.96 11.34 4.44
N ASP A 159 13.52 11.61 5.62
CA ASP A 159 14.70 10.88 6.11
C ASP A 159 14.38 9.40 6.39
N GLN A 160 13.26 9.14 7.04
CA GLN A 160 12.78 7.80 7.34
C GLN A 160 12.63 6.93 6.08
N VAL A 161 12.14 7.52 4.97
CA VAL A 161 12.07 6.83 3.68
C VAL A 161 13.38 6.88 2.88
N LYS A 162 14.50 7.29 3.52
CA LYS A 162 15.85 7.33 2.93
C LYS A 162 15.94 8.22 1.68
N LEU A 163 15.34 9.41 1.74
CA LEU A 163 15.32 10.38 0.63
C LEU A 163 15.83 11.77 1.00
N SER A 164 16.57 11.93 2.12
CA SER A 164 17.10 13.23 2.57
C SER A 164 17.91 13.93 1.48
N HIS A 165 18.69 13.18 0.70
CA HIS A 165 19.49 13.68 -0.42
C HIS A 165 18.65 14.11 -1.64
N ARG A 166 17.35 13.81 -1.66
CA ARG A 166 16.38 14.13 -2.72
C ARG A 166 15.27 15.07 -2.28
N MET A 167 15.21 15.46 -1.01
CA MET A 167 14.07 16.20 -0.45
C MET A 167 13.75 17.49 -1.19
N MET A 168 14.77 18.18 -1.74
CA MET A 168 14.63 19.43 -2.48
C MET A 168 14.46 19.24 -4.00
N HIS A 169 14.48 18.00 -4.52
CA HIS A 169 14.28 17.75 -5.94
C HIS A 169 12.79 17.81 -6.28
N MET A 170 12.47 18.24 -7.51
CA MET A 170 11.11 18.22 -8.03
C MET A 170 10.62 16.76 -8.12
N ALA A 171 9.36 16.51 -7.75
CA ALA A 171 8.82 15.16 -7.75
C ALA A 171 8.82 14.51 -9.15
N ARG A 172 8.69 15.31 -10.22
CA ARG A 172 8.79 14.81 -11.59
C ARG A 172 10.16 14.19 -11.93
N ASP A 173 11.24 14.71 -11.31
CA ASP A 173 12.62 14.32 -11.60
C ASP A 173 13.09 13.09 -10.81
N LEU A 174 12.27 12.60 -9.89
CA LEU A 174 12.54 11.40 -9.10
C LEU A 174 12.35 10.13 -9.95
N SER A 175 13.17 9.11 -9.66
CA SER A 175 12.96 7.75 -10.19
C SER A 175 11.65 7.14 -9.68
N GLY A 176 11.17 6.07 -10.31
CA GLY A 176 9.95 5.37 -9.89
C GLY A 176 9.98 4.96 -8.42
N GLY A 177 11.08 4.37 -7.96
CA GLY A 177 11.25 3.96 -6.56
C GLY A 177 11.38 5.13 -5.58
N GLU A 178 12.00 6.25 -5.99
CA GLU A 178 12.04 7.47 -5.19
C GLU A 178 10.63 8.08 -5.06
N LYS A 179 9.86 8.14 -6.16
CA LYS A 179 8.46 8.58 -6.15
C LYS A 179 7.59 7.74 -5.21
N GLN A 180 7.75 6.41 -5.27
CA GLN A 180 6.97 5.50 -4.41
C GLN A 180 7.28 5.73 -2.93
N ARG A 181 8.54 5.99 -2.57
CA ARG A 181 8.92 6.33 -1.19
C ARG A 181 8.38 7.68 -0.74
N VAL A 182 8.31 8.69 -1.62
CA VAL A 182 7.64 9.97 -1.30
C VAL A 182 6.13 9.76 -1.11
N VAL A 183 5.49 8.90 -1.93
CA VAL A 183 4.07 8.53 -1.75
C VAL A 183 3.88 7.88 -0.38
N LEU A 184 4.73 6.93 0.01
CA LEU A 184 4.68 6.30 1.33
C LEU A 184 4.80 7.36 2.45
N ALA A 185 5.82 8.23 2.41
CA ALA A 185 6.00 9.30 3.39
C ALA A 185 4.75 10.20 3.49
N ARG A 186 4.13 10.54 2.36
CA ARG A 186 2.90 11.32 2.32
C ARG A 186 1.71 10.61 2.94
N GLN A 187 1.60 9.27 2.78
CA GLN A 187 0.57 8.51 3.46
C GLN A 187 0.82 8.43 4.97
N LEU A 188 2.05 8.23 5.40
CA LEU A 188 2.45 8.21 6.82
C LEU A 188 2.24 9.56 7.50
N ALA A 189 2.43 10.69 6.80
CA ALA A 189 2.15 12.03 7.29
C ALA A 189 0.69 12.24 7.76
N ARG A 190 -0.24 11.42 7.27
CA ARG A 190 -1.64 11.40 7.73
C ARG A 190 -1.82 10.69 9.07
N SER A 191 -0.77 10.11 9.63
CA SER A 191 -0.78 9.27 10.84
C SER A 191 -1.88 8.20 10.77
N PRO A 192 -1.88 7.34 9.75
CA PRO A 192 -2.93 6.34 9.57
C PRO A 192 -2.87 5.29 10.69
N ILE A 193 -4.04 4.72 11.04
CA ILE A 193 -4.13 3.49 11.83
C ILE A 193 -4.23 2.26 10.91
N ILE A 194 -4.58 2.47 9.63
CA ILE A 194 -4.67 1.44 8.60
C ILE A 194 -3.97 1.93 7.35
N LEU A 195 -3.05 1.14 6.81
CA LEU A 195 -2.43 1.32 5.50
C LEU A 195 -2.86 0.20 4.55
N LEU A 196 -3.52 0.58 3.47
CA LEU A 196 -3.86 -0.30 2.36
C LEU A 196 -2.83 -0.09 1.25
N ALA A 197 -2.06 -1.11 0.88
CA ALA A 197 -1.00 -1.01 -0.10
C ALA A 197 -1.25 -1.97 -1.27
N ASP A 198 -1.66 -1.42 -2.42
CA ASP A 198 -1.94 -2.20 -3.63
C ASP A 198 -0.67 -2.31 -4.49
N GLU A 199 -0.03 -3.47 -4.44
CA GLU A 199 1.22 -3.79 -5.15
C GLU A 199 2.30 -2.69 -5.00
N PRO A 200 2.66 -2.29 -3.75
CA PRO A 200 3.47 -1.09 -3.50
C PRO A 200 4.88 -1.18 -4.08
N THR A 201 5.35 -2.37 -4.43
CA THR A 201 6.71 -2.67 -4.89
C THR A 201 6.80 -3.37 -6.24
N GLY A 202 5.67 -3.73 -6.86
CA GLY A 202 5.60 -4.58 -8.05
C GLY A 202 6.33 -4.07 -9.31
N THR A 203 6.73 -2.79 -9.35
CA THR A 203 7.50 -2.20 -10.47
C THR A 203 8.91 -1.78 -10.09
N LEU A 204 9.37 -2.14 -8.88
CA LEU A 204 10.62 -1.70 -8.31
C LEU A 204 11.68 -2.81 -8.36
N ASP A 205 12.94 -2.41 -8.36
CA ASP A 205 14.02 -3.35 -8.14
C ASP A 205 13.99 -3.88 -6.70
N ARG A 206 14.56 -5.07 -6.50
CA ARG A 206 14.54 -5.78 -5.21
C ARG A 206 15.06 -4.96 -4.03
N LYS A 207 16.15 -4.19 -4.23
CA LYS A 207 16.75 -3.39 -3.14
C LYS A 207 15.81 -2.27 -2.70
N THR A 208 15.17 -1.61 -3.66
CA THR A 208 14.19 -0.56 -3.38
C THR A 208 12.93 -1.13 -2.74
N ALA A 209 12.45 -2.30 -3.17
CA ALA A 209 11.34 -3.02 -2.56
C ALA A 209 11.63 -3.35 -1.10
N GLU A 210 12.78 -3.92 -0.77
CA GLU A 210 13.20 -4.24 0.60
C GLU A 210 13.22 -3.01 1.53
N ILE A 211 13.59 -1.83 1.01
CA ILE A 211 13.54 -0.59 1.80
C ILE A 211 12.09 -0.25 2.18
N ILE A 212 11.17 -0.31 1.22
CA ILE A 212 9.74 -0.02 1.45
C ILE A 212 9.14 -1.02 2.42
N HIS A 213 9.42 -2.32 2.25
CA HIS A 213 8.96 -3.37 3.15
C HIS A 213 9.39 -3.13 4.60
N LYS A 214 10.68 -2.82 4.83
CA LYS A 214 11.22 -2.53 6.16
C LYS A 214 10.57 -1.30 6.80
N ILE A 215 10.30 -0.25 6.03
CA ILE A 215 9.62 0.94 6.53
C ILE A 215 8.19 0.60 6.95
N ILE A 216 7.45 -0.10 6.10
CA ILE A 216 6.07 -0.52 6.40
C ILE A 216 6.02 -1.41 7.65
N GLN A 217 6.90 -2.42 7.73
CA GLN A 217 6.99 -3.29 8.91
C GLN A 217 7.34 -2.53 10.19
N HIS A 218 8.28 -1.58 10.09
CA HIS A 218 8.66 -0.74 11.22
C HIS A 218 7.48 0.10 11.71
N GLU A 219 6.78 0.77 10.80
CA GLU A 219 5.60 1.56 11.12
C GLU A 219 4.47 0.72 11.72
N ALA A 220 4.22 -0.47 11.17
CA ALA A 220 3.22 -1.38 11.72
C ALA A 220 3.52 -1.73 13.18
N LYS A 221 4.76 -2.12 13.49
CA LYS A 221 5.15 -2.55 14.84
C LYS A 221 5.33 -1.41 15.85
N THR A 222 5.78 -0.23 15.40
CA THR A 222 6.07 0.90 16.30
C THR A 222 4.82 1.72 16.61
N ASN A 223 3.90 1.86 15.64
CA ASN A 223 2.72 2.69 15.74
C ASN A 223 1.41 1.89 15.80
N ASP A 224 1.49 0.58 16.04
CA ASP A 224 0.35 -0.35 16.06
C ASP A 224 -0.52 -0.25 14.78
N MET A 225 0.07 0.23 13.66
CA MET A 225 -0.63 0.43 12.38
C MET A 225 -0.92 -0.91 11.71
N ALA A 226 -2.20 -1.20 11.44
CA ALA A 226 -2.57 -2.36 10.64
C ALA A 226 -2.25 -2.13 9.16
N VAL A 227 -1.67 -3.11 8.49
CA VAL A 227 -1.31 -3.02 7.08
C VAL A 227 -1.93 -4.17 6.29
N LEU A 228 -2.63 -3.83 5.22
CA LEU A 228 -3.09 -4.79 4.22
C LEU A 228 -2.29 -4.56 2.93
N VAL A 229 -1.43 -5.50 2.57
CA VAL A 229 -0.60 -5.41 1.37
C VAL A 229 -1.00 -6.46 0.36
N THR A 230 -1.19 -6.06 -0.90
CA THR A 230 -1.42 -7.00 -2.01
C THR A 230 -0.18 -7.15 -2.86
N SER A 231 0.06 -8.36 -3.36
CA SER A 231 1.07 -8.61 -4.40
C SER A 231 0.66 -9.82 -5.23
N HIS A 232 1.18 -9.90 -6.44
CA HIS A 232 1.18 -11.10 -7.26
C HIS A 232 2.56 -11.79 -7.24
N LEU A 233 3.54 -11.21 -6.55
CA LEU A 233 4.90 -11.72 -6.38
C LEU A 233 5.02 -12.41 -5.01
N PRO A 234 5.31 -13.72 -4.97
CA PRO A 234 5.50 -14.47 -3.73
C PRO A 234 6.54 -13.85 -2.81
N GLU A 235 7.66 -13.40 -3.38
CA GLU A 235 8.79 -12.84 -2.64
C GLU A 235 8.42 -11.58 -1.86
N ASP A 236 7.52 -10.76 -2.39
CA ASP A 236 7.05 -9.57 -1.70
C ASP A 236 6.29 -9.96 -0.43
N ILE A 237 5.32 -10.90 -0.55
CA ILE A 237 4.50 -11.35 0.58
C ILE A 237 5.36 -12.07 1.62
N GLU A 238 6.29 -12.94 1.21
CA GLU A 238 7.20 -13.64 2.13
C GLU A 238 8.07 -12.65 2.92
N SER A 239 8.49 -11.54 2.30
CA SER A 239 9.40 -10.59 2.93
C SER A 239 8.71 -9.59 3.86
N ILE A 240 7.40 -9.32 3.69
CA ILE A 240 6.73 -8.24 4.43
C ILE A 240 5.65 -8.73 5.39
N ALA A 241 4.94 -9.83 5.10
CA ALA A 241 3.73 -10.20 5.80
C ALA A 241 3.99 -11.03 7.06
N ASP A 242 3.22 -10.76 8.12
CA ASP A 242 3.15 -11.61 9.32
C ASP A 242 2.22 -12.82 9.07
N ARG A 243 1.13 -12.63 8.32
CA ARG A 243 0.13 -13.62 7.90
C ARG A 243 -0.27 -13.32 6.45
N ALA A 244 -0.72 -14.33 5.73
CA ALA A 244 -1.15 -14.17 4.35
C ALA A 244 -2.49 -14.82 4.05
N ILE A 245 -3.15 -14.33 2.99
CA ILE A 245 -4.38 -14.86 2.41
C ILE A 245 -4.14 -15.11 0.93
N LEU A 246 -4.56 -16.27 0.43
CA LEU A 246 -4.68 -16.53 -1.00
C LEU A 246 -6.08 -16.13 -1.46
N LEU A 247 -6.13 -15.15 -2.34
CA LEU A 247 -7.35 -14.72 -3.02
C LEU A 247 -7.35 -15.32 -4.44
N ASP A 248 -8.28 -16.23 -4.69
CA ASP A 248 -8.47 -16.87 -6.01
C ASP A 248 -9.93 -16.80 -6.41
N ASP A 249 -10.19 -16.38 -7.65
CA ASP A 249 -11.54 -16.19 -8.22
C ASP A 249 -12.53 -15.51 -7.24
N GLY A 250 -12.08 -14.45 -6.57
CA GLY A 250 -12.90 -13.65 -5.65
C GLY A 250 -13.20 -14.34 -4.30
N ARG A 251 -12.52 -15.41 -3.93
CA ARG A 251 -12.67 -16.14 -2.67
C ARG A 251 -11.36 -16.24 -1.91
N VAL A 252 -11.43 -16.25 -0.59
CA VAL A 252 -10.30 -16.66 0.26
C VAL A 252 -10.24 -18.18 0.23
N THR A 253 -9.22 -18.75 -0.38
CA THR A 253 -9.03 -20.20 -0.51
C THR A 253 -8.05 -20.77 0.50
N LYS A 254 -7.12 -19.94 0.98
CA LYS A 254 -6.13 -20.30 2.01
C LYS A 254 -5.81 -19.10 2.87
N GLU A 255 -5.59 -19.31 4.17
CA GLU A 255 -5.11 -18.32 5.13
C GLU A 255 -4.11 -18.99 6.06
N GLY A 256 -3.04 -18.29 6.45
CA GLY A 256 -2.03 -18.84 7.36
C GLY A 256 -0.69 -18.14 7.27
N ALA A 257 0.37 -18.89 7.62
CA ALA A 257 1.74 -18.40 7.49
C ALA A 257 2.07 -18.07 6.03
N PRO A 258 2.81 -16.99 5.74
CA PRO A 258 3.10 -16.56 4.37
C PRO A 258 3.62 -17.69 3.49
N LYS A 259 4.56 -18.49 3.99
CA LYS A 259 5.15 -19.61 3.24
C LYS A 259 4.13 -20.65 2.81
N GLU A 260 3.22 -21.06 3.72
CA GLU A 260 2.17 -22.05 3.41
C GLU A 260 1.19 -21.57 2.35
N VAL A 261 0.86 -20.28 2.41
CA VAL A 261 -0.06 -19.64 1.45
C VAL A 261 0.62 -19.45 0.09
N ILE A 262 1.91 -19.14 0.07
CA ILE A 262 2.71 -19.02 -1.15
C ILE A 262 2.88 -20.39 -1.82
N ASP A 263 3.17 -21.46 -1.07
CA ASP A 263 3.29 -22.81 -1.60
C ASP A 263 1.99 -23.25 -2.29
N GLU A 264 0.83 -22.96 -1.67
CA GLU A 264 -0.48 -23.19 -2.28
C GLU A 264 -0.67 -22.38 -3.55
N PHE A 265 -0.35 -21.06 -3.52
CA PHE A 265 -0.44 -20.20 -4.69
C PHE A 265 0.39 -20.72 -5.85
N LEU A 266 1.65 -21.10 -5.61
CA LEU A 266 2.54 -21.64 -6.64
C LEU A 266 2.00 -22.96 -7.24
N SER A 267 1.34 -23.78 -6.44
CA SER A 267 0.69 -25.01 -6.93
C SER A 267 -0.45 -24.70 -7.91
N THR A 268 -1.17 -23.58 -7.72
CA THR A 268 -2.29 -23.16 -8.59
C THR A 268 -1.84 -22.44 -9.88
N VAL A 269 -0.64 -21.86 -9.89
CA VAL A 269 -0.12 -21.16 -11.07
C VAL A 269 0.39 -22.14 -12.14
N GLY A 270 0.67 -23.40 -11.76
CA GLY A 270 1.23 -24.42 -12.63
C GLY A 270 2.72 -24.16 -12.93
N GLU A 271 3.48 -25.21 -13.17
CA GLU A 271 4.85 -25.07 -13.66
C GLU A 271 4.83 -24.31 -14.99
N ILE A 272 5.50 -23.16 -15.04
CA ILE A 272 5.86 -22.55 -16.33
C ILE A 272 6.72 -23.58 -17.04
N LYS A 273 6.14 -24.28 -18.03
CA LYS A 273 6.94 -25.15 -18.91
C LYS A 273 8.02 -24.29 -19.48
N LYS A 274 9.26 -24.48 -19.01
CA LYS A 274 10.44 -23.95 -19.70
C LYS A 274 10.39 -24.54 -21.08
N HIS A 275 9.98 -23.75 -22.07
CA HIS A 275 10.21 -24.12 -23.45
C HIS A 275 11.72 -24.20 -23.61
N GLU A 276 12.23 -25.38 -23.87
CA GLU A 276 13.60 -25.54 -24.39
C GLU A 276 13.64 -24.74 -25.69
N VAL A 277 14.38 -23.64 -25.66
CA VAL A 277 14.62 -22.82 -26.85
C VAL A 277 15.52 -23.68 -27.75
N ALA A 278 14.94 -24.22 -28.82
CA ALA A 278 15.73 -24.85 -29.85
C ALA A 278 16.73 -23.81 -30.37
N SER A 279 18.02 -24.17 -30.43
CA SER A 279 19.04 -23.31 -30.99
C SER A 279 18.70 -23.06 -32.47
N GLY A 280 18.31 -21.84 -32.77
CA GLY A 280 17.90 -21.40 -34.10
C GLY A 280 18.87 -20.35 -34.67
N GLU A 281 18.62 -19.96 -35.91
CA GLU A 281 19.37 -18.84 -36.52
C GLU A 281 19.09 -17.54 -35.77
N THR A 282 20.10 -16.67 -35.71
CA THR A 282 19.97 -15.36 -35.02
C THR A 282 18.89 -14.53 -35.72
N ILE A 283 17.77 -14.27 -35.00
CA ILE A 283 16.63 -13.47 -35.47
C ILE A 283 16.93 -11.98 -35.29
N VAL A 284 17.56 -11.60 -34.16
CA VAL A 284 17.93 -10.22 -33.89
C VAL A 284 19.37 -10.18 -33.42
N LYS A 285 20.18 -9.35 -34.08
CA LYS A 285 21.56 -9.03 -33.69
C LYS A 285 21.65 -7.56 -33.31
N VAL A 286 22.00 -7.28 -32.07
CA VAL A 286 22.29 -5.94 -31.58
C VAL A 286 23.76 -5.80 -31.35
N THR A 287 24.37 -4.75 -31.91
CA THR A 287 25.81 -4.51 -31.83
C THR A 287 26.05 -3.07 -31.38
N GLU A 288 26.83 -2.88 -30.32
CA GLU A 288 27.30 -1.57 -29.81
C GLU A 288 26.13 -0.55 -29.63
N LEU A 289 24.97 -1.02 -29.08
CA LEU A 289 23.84 -0.15 -28.88
C LEU A 289 24.15 0.91 -27.85
N GLU A 290 24.04 2.17 -28.25
CA GLU A 290 24.12 3.33 -27.35
C GLU A 290 22.80 4.11 -27.34
N LYS A 291 22.40 4.61 -26.16
CA LYS A 291 21.29 5.57 -26.02
C LYS A 291 21.69 6.68 -25.07
N LYS A 292 21.63 7.90 -25.57
CA LYS A 292 21.88 9.13 -24.82
C LYS A 292 20.62 9.98 -24.78
N TYR A 293 20.35 10.56 -23.60
CA TYR A 293 19.33 11.60 -23.42
C TYR A 293 20.04 12.90 -23.08
N VAL A 294 19.57 14.01 -23.65
CA VAL A 294 20.04 15.35 -23.31
C VAL A 294 18.94 16.01 -22.50
N THR A 295 19.27 16.41 -21.27
CA THR A 295 18.35 17.14 -20.39
C THR A 295 18.95 18.50 -20.07
N LEU A 296 18.10 19.53 -19.90
CA LEU A 296 18.55 20.91 -19.67
C LEU A 296 19.27 21.07 -18.32
N ASP A 297 18.91 20.24 -17.35
CA ASP A 297 19.39 20.31 -15.96
C ASP A 297 20.54 19.32 -15.64
N ARG A 298 20.65 18.22 -16.37
CA ARG A 298 21.66 17.15 -16.12
C ARG A 298 22.62 16.92 -17.30
N GLY A 299 22.50 17.68 -18.37
CA GLY A 299 23.33 17.51 -19.57
C GLY A 299 23.06 16.18 -20.27
N VAL A 300 24.11 15.46 -20.67
CA VAL A 300 24.01 14.20 -21.40
C VAL A 300 23.99 13.02 -20.43
N ILE A 301 22.86 12.28 -20.40
CA ILE A 301 22.71 11.02 -19.67
C ILE A 301 22.88 9.86 -20.65
N ARG A 302 23.87 9.00 -20.41
CA ARG A 302 24.06 7.75 -21.17
C ARG A 302 23.21 6.66 -20.51
N ALA A 303 22.06 6.35 -21.08
CA ALA A 303 21.15 5.33 -20.54
C ALA A 303 21.54 3.91 -20.96
N VAL A 304 22.12 3.75 -22.14
CA VAL A 304 22.66 2.50 -22.65
C VAL A 304 24.03 2.82 -23.25
N SER A 305 25.05 2.00 -22.95
CA SER A 305 26.40 2.17 -23.44
C SER A 305 26.95 0.80 -23.86
N ASP A 306 27.28 0.66 -25.13
CA ASP A 306 27.96 -0.48 -25.69
C ASP A 306 27.34 -1.85 -25.36
N VAL A 307 26.03 -1.97 -25.62
CA VAL A 307 25.29 -3.23 -25.39
C VAL A 307 25.23 -4.03 -26.68
N SER A 308 25.75 -5.25 -26.65
CA SER A 308 25.73 -6.19 -27.79
C SER A 308 25.12 -7.52 -27.34
N PHE A 309 24.16 -8.06 -28.10
CA PHE A 309 23.57 -9.38 -27.85
C PHE A 309 22.89 -9.93 -29.11
N ASN A 310 22.65 -11.23 -29.13
CA ASN A 310 21.92 -11.92 -30.17
C ASN A 310 20.69 -12.59 -29.56
N ILE A 311 19.55 -12.56 -30.28
CA ILE A 311 18.34 -13.35 -29.98
C ILE A 311 18.25 -14.42 -31.08
N GLN A 312 18.15 -15.66 -30.66
CA GLN A 312 17.94 -16.85 -31.49
C GLN A 312 16.48 -17.25 -31.49
#